data_86ceec7649df059c2a265c298075237f
#
_entry.id   86ceec7649df059c2a265c298075237f
#
_cell.length_a   1.000
_cell.length_b   1.000
_cell.length_c   1.000
_cell.angle_alpha   90.00
_cell.angle_beta   90.00
_cell.angle_gamma   90.00
#
_symmetry.space_group_name_H-M   'P 1'
#
loop_
_entity.id
_entity.type
_entity.pdbx_description
1 polymer ?
#
loop_
_entity_poly.entity_id
_entity_poly.type
_entity_poly.pdbx_seq_one_letter_code
_entity_poly.pdbx_strand_id
1 'polypeptide(L)'
;MAKETKKSKKAAAADTGNTQPSGDDANTSRQIVVHAQYIKDLSFENPNAPRVLIEGASQPDVEITVNVGAQLLGDNQYEVTLNLAAKATTNDTALFLVDLTYAGLVSPQGTPDDEINALIMIEAPRLLFPFARAIISDCTRDGGFMPLNIQPVDFVAVYQHNLAQQAAAQTNN
;
A
#
# COMPACT_ATOMS: atom_id res chain seq x y z
N MET A 1 57.79 3.91 62.04
CA MET A 1 56.89 4.79 62.82
C MET A 1 55.54 4.68 62.33
N ALA A 2 54.77 4.10 63.14
CA ALA A 2 53.44 4.44 63.68
C ALA A 2 52.29 4.27 62.65
N LYS A 3 51.43 3.26 62.80
CA LYS A 3 50.25 3.16 63.65
C LYS A 3 49.07 3.99 63.04
N GLU A 4 47.88 3.56 62.86
CA GLU A 4 46.87 2.75 63.61
C GLU A 4 45.66 2.57 62.74
N THR A 5 45.11 1.41 62.60
CA THR A 5 43.99 0.71 63.24
C THR A 5 42.60 1.35 63.18
N LYS A 6 41.63 0.50 62.82
CA LYS A 6 40.22 0.43 63.25
C LYS A 6 39.20 1.16 62.35
N LYS A 7 38.05 0.62 61.98
CA LYS A 7 37.15 -0.32 62.70
C LYS A 7 36.04 -0.76 61.77
N SER A 8 35.73 -2.03 61.82
CA SER A 8 34.54 -2.70 61.34
C SER A 8 33.24 -1.98 61.68
N LYS A 9 32.29 -1.96 60.72
CA LYS A 9 30.89 -2.01 61.10
C LYS A 9 30.06 -2.77 60.03
N LYS A 10 29.61 -3.92 60.44
CA LYS A 10 28.61 -4.79 59.83
C LYS A 10 27.23 -4.13 59.93
N ALA A 11 26.51 -4.03 58.82
CA ALA A 11 25.05 -3.85 58.80
C ALA A 11 24.53 -4.49 57.54
N ALA A 12 23.94 -5.55 57.71
CA ALA A 12 22.62 -6.10 57.48
C ALA A 12 22.05 -5.90 56.05
N ALA A 13 21.77 -7.05 55.47
CA ALA A 13 20.99 -7.34 54.29
C ALA A 13 19.67 -6.57 54.23
N ALA A 14 19.36 -6.01 53.07
CA ALA A 14 18.01 -5.85 52.58
C ALA A 14 17.97 -6.46 51.18
N ASP A 15 17.46 -7.65 51.12
CA ASP A 15 16.98 -8.32 49.94
C ASP A 15 15.79 -7.52 49.41
N THR A 16 16.02 -6.70 48.37
CA THR A 16 14.93 -6.16 47.56
C THR A 16 14.83 -7.02 46.32
N GLY A 17 13.92 -8.00 46.40
CA GLY A 17 13.49 -8.79 45.26
C GLY A 17 13.13 -7.87 44.10
N ASN A 18 13.97 -7.84 43.09
CA ASN A 18 13.68 -7.30 41.78
C ASN A 18 12.76 -8.30 41.08
N THR A 19 11.47 -8.18 41.35
CA THR A 19 10.42 -8.84 40.55
C THR A 19 10.36 -8.06 39.23
N GLN A 20 11.15 -8.49 38.30
CA GLN A 20 11.01 -8.12 36.91
C GLN A 20 9.62 -8.59 36.47
N PRO A 21 8.72 -7.72 36.01
CA PRO A 21 7.49 -8.15 35.40
C PRO A 21 7.87 -8.85 34.09
N SER A 22 7.81 -10.17 34.08
CA SER A 22 7.74 -10.95 32.86
C SER A 22 6.35 -10.70 32.23
N GLY A 23 6.23 -9.56 31.57
CA GLY A 23 5.15 -9.27 30.65
C GLY A 23 5.63 -9.66 29.26
N ASP A 24 5.55 -10.96 28.93
CA ASP A 24 5.40 -11.42 27.56
C ASP A 24 4.00 -11.04 27.06
N ASP A 25 3.70 -9.76 27.05
CA ASP A 25 2.73 -9.20 26.12
C ASP A 25 3.46 -9.14 24.77
N ALA A 26 3.49 -10.28 24.09
CA ALA A 26 3.71 -10.33 22.66
C ALA A 26 2.59 -9.49 22.01
N ASN A 27 2.79 -8.16 22.01
CA ASN A 27 2.07 -7.25 21.14
C ASN A 27 2.50 -7.61 19.71
N THR A 28 1.91 -8.70 19.20
CA THR A 28 2.07 -9.12 17.82
C THR A 28 1.39 -8.05 16.97
N SER A 29 2.13 -6.98 16.67
CA SER A 29 1.65 -5.89 15.85
C SER A 29 1.23 -6.48 14.51
N ARG A 30 -0.02 -6.21 14.10
CA ARG A 30 -0.53 -6.56 12.79
C ARG A 30 0.33 -5.90 11.72
N GLN A 31 0.97 -6.70 10.89
CA GLN A 31 1.91 -6.22 9.88
C GLN A 31 1.69 -6.92 8.54
N ILE A 32 2.00 -6.20 7.46
CA ILE A 32 2.15 -6.80 6.14
C ILE A 32 3.63 -6.81 5.79
N VAL A 33 4.14 -7.99 5.47
CA VAL A 33 5.46 -8.16 4.90
C VAL A 33 5.33 -8.17 3.39
N VAL A 34 6.03 -7.26 2.72
CA VAL A 34 6.11 -7.21 1.26
C VAL A 34 7.37 -7.95 0.81
N HIS A 35 7.21 -9.06 0.10
CA HIS A 35 8.32 -9.88 -0.39
C HIS A 35 8.83 -9.42 -1.75
N ALA A 36 7.91 -9.00 -2.63
CA ALA A 36 8.23 -8.50 -3.95
C ALA A 36 7.16 -7.50 -4.43
N GLN A 37 7.56 -6.61 -5.32
CA GLN A 37 6.67 -5.69 -6.03
C GLN A 37 7.08 -5.66 -7.49
N TYR A 38 6.10 -5.61 -8.39
CA TYR A 38 6.37 -5.66 -9.83
C TYR A 38 5.22 -5.12 -10.66
N ILE A 39 5.55 -4.67 -11.87
CA ILE A 39 4.57 -4.38 -12.91
C ILE A 39 4.11 -5.72 -13.48
N LYS A 40 2.82 -5.99 -13.44
CA LYS A 40 2.21 -7.18 -14.03
C LYS A 40 1.75 -6.91 -15.47
N ASP A 41 1.21 -5.71 -15.69
CA ASP A 41 0.84 -5.21 -17.00
C ASP A 41 0.93 -3.69 -17.02
N LEU A 42 1.30 -3.13 -18.19
CA LEU A 42 1.36 -1.69 -18.40
C LEU A 42 1.11 -1.39 -19.87
N SER A 43 0.09 -0.58 -20.14
CA SER A 43 -0.13 0.03 -21.44
C SER A 43 -0.20 1.54 -21.34
N PHE A 44 0.37 2.22 -22.32
CA PHE A 44 0.25 3.66 -22.52
C PHE A 44 -0.05 3.94 -23.98
N GLU A 45 -1.12 4.65 -24.24
CA GLU A 45 -1.57 5.00 -25.58
C GLU A 45 -1.67 6.50 -25.74
N ASN A 46 -1.15 7.00 -26.86
CA ASN A 46 -1.28 8.39 -27.30
C ASN A 46 -1.86 8.41 -28.73
N PRO A 47 -3.18 8.17 -28.88
CA PRO A 47 -3.79 7.86 -30.17
C PRO A 47 -3.80 9.02 -31.15
N ASN A 48 -3.67 10.26 -30.68
CA ASN A 48 -3.73 11.47 -31.48
C ASN A 48 -2.38 12.21 -31.59
N ALA A 49 -1.29 11.55 -31.18
CA ALA A 49 0.05 12.09 -31.42
C ALA A 49 0.39 12.07 -32.93
N PRO A 50 1.19 13.02 -33.45
CA PRO A 50 1.80 14.14 -32.72
C PRO A 50 0.90 15.38 -32.60
N ARG A 51 -0.30 15.38 -33.20
CA ARG A 51 -1.16 16.56 -33.30
C ARG A 51 -1.46 17.21 -31.98
N VAL A 52 -1.90 16.42 -30.98
CA VAL A 52 -2.26 16.93 -29.65
C VAL A 52 -1.07 17.53 -28.89
N LEU A 53 0.16 17.13 -29.22
CA LEU A 53 1.37 17.68 -28.63
C LEU A 53 1.77 19.02 -29.23
N ILE A 54 1.40 19.26 -30.51
CA ILE A 54 1.67 20.51 -31.23
C ILE A 54 0.63 21.57 -30.89
N GLU A 55 -0.65 21.20 -30.89
CA GLU A 55 -1.76 22.14 -30.67
C GLU A 55 -1.85 22.59 -29.21
N GLY A 56 -1.30 21.81 -28.29
CA GLY A 56 -1.38 22.03 -26.86
C GLY A 56 -2.80 21.77 -26.32
N ALA A 57 -2.90 21.02 -25.25
CA ALA A 57 -4.19 20.76 -24.61
C ALA A 57 -4.49 21.84 -23.55
N SER A 58 -5.59 22.56 -23.70
CA SER A 58 -6.14 23.37 -22.62
C SER A 58 -6.83 22.45 -21.62
N GLN A 59 -6.43 22.48 -20.36
CA GLN A 59 -7.00 21.76 -19.21
C GLN A 59 -7.74 20.45 -19.58
N PRO A 60 -7.04 19.30 -19.61
CA PRO A 60 -7.69 18.04 -19.92
C PRO A 60 -8.65 17.64 -18.79
N ASP A 61 -9.74 17.02 -19.16
CA ASP A 61 -10.56 16.24 -18.23
C ASP A 61 -9.90 14.87 -18.03
N VAL A 62 -9.66 14.49 -16.78
CA VAL A 62 -8.96 13.24 -16.43
C VAL A 62 -9.86 12.35 -15.60
N GLU A 63 -10.22 11.23 -16.15
CA GLU A 63 -10.95 10.16 -15.46
C GLU A 63 -9.96 9.13 -14.93
N ILE A 64 -10.08 8.78 -13.64
CA ILE A 64 -9.19 7.82 -12.96
C ILE A 64 -10.04 6.71 -12.34
N THR A 65 -9.65 5.47 -12.61
CA THR A 65 -10.25 4.29 -12.01
C THR A 65 -9.21 3.55 -11.18
N VAL A 66 -9.61 3.13 -9.97
CA VAL A 66 -8.76 2.37 -9.05
C VAL A 66 -9.50 1.12 -8.61
N ASN A 67 -8.88 -0.06 -8.83
CA ASN A 67 -9.39 -1.34 -8.38
C ASN A 67 -8.30 -2.13 -7.64
N VAL A 68 -8.72 -2.91 -6.64
CA VAL A 68 -7.84 -3.77 -5.85
C VAL A 68 -8.34 -5.20 -5.94
N GLY A 69 -7.42 -6.12 -6.21
CA GLY A 69 -7.66 -7.56 -6.15
C GLY A 69 -6.65 -8.25 -5.23
N ALA A 70 -7.02 -9.40 -4.69
CA ALA A 70 -6.11 -10.25 -3.93
C ALA A 70 -6.38 -11.72 -4.23
N GLN A 71 -5.31 -12.49 -4.34
CA GLN A 71 -5.34 -13.93 -4.57
C GLN A 71 -4.41 -14.64 -3.58
N LEU A 72 -4.93 -15.63 -2.84
CA LEU A 72 -4.11 -16.51 -2.01
C LEU A 72 -3.32 -17.46 -2.92
N LEU A 73 -1.99 -17.50 -2.76
CA LEU A 73 -1.09 -18.38 -3.53
C LEU A 73 -0.73 -19.66 -2.76
N GLY A 74 -0.89 -19.68 -1.44
CA GLY A 74 -0.51 -20.74 -0.52
C GLY A 74 0.42 -20.23 0.58
N ASP A 75 0.62 -21.02 1.65
CA ASP A 75 1.54 -20.71 2.75
C ASP A 75 1.39 -19.28 3.31
N ASN A 76 0.16 -18.81 3.46
CA ASN A 76 -0.16 -17.45 3.95
C ASN A 76 0.44 -16.32 3.07
N GLN A 77 0.69 -16.60 1.77
CA GLN A 77 1.16 -15.62 0.80
C GLN A 77 0.04 -15.20 -0.14
N TYR A 78 -0.05 -13.91 -0.37
CA TYR A 78 -1.06 -13.29 -1.24
C TYR A 78 -0.40 -12.49 -2.34
N GLU A 79 -0.89 -12.64 -3.57
CA GLU A 79 -0.66 -11.65 -4.61
C GLU A 79 -1.75 -10.59 -4.49
N VAL A 80 -1.35 -9.34 -4.24
CA VAL A 80 -2.26 -8.18 -4.26
C VAL A 80 -2.00 -7.41 -5.53
N THR A 81 -3.06 -7.17 -6.30
CA THR A 81 -3.02 -6.38 -7.53
C THR A 81 -3.71 -5.04 -7.32
N LEU A 82 -3.05 -3.97 -7.74
CA LEU A 82 -3.57 -2.62 -7.80
C LEU A 82 -3.68 -2.22 -9.26
N ASN A 83 -4.92 -2.10 -9.76
CA ASN A 83 -5.20 -1.66 -11.11
C ASN A 83 -5.51 -0.17 -11.10
N LEU A 84 -4.73 0.60 -11.85
CA LEU A 84 -4.89 2.03 -12.05
C LEU A 84 -5.09 2.31 -13.53
N ALA A 85 -6.25 2.81 -13.90
CA ALA A 85 -6.49 3.30 -15.25
C ALA A 85 -6.72 4.81 -15.23
N ALA A 86 -6.15 5.53 -16.19
CA ALA A 86 -6.42 6.93 -16.39
C ALA A 86 -6.63 7.25 -17.86
N LYS A 87 -7.66 8.06 -18.15
CA LYS A 87 -7.98 8.56 -19.47
C LYS A 87 -8.06 10.08 -19.43
N ALA A 88 -7.28 10.75 -20.27
CA ALA A 88 -7.34 12.18 -20.42
C ALA A 88 -7.99 12.55 -21.76
N THR A 89 -8.92 13.49 -21.73
CA THR A 89 -9.65 13.98 -22.92
C THR A 89 -9.68 15.49 -22.95
N THR A 90 -9.77 16.06 -24.16
CA THR A 90 -10.04 17.47 -24.40
C THR A 90 -11.00 17.56 -25.58
N ASN A 91 -12.18 18.23 -25.42
CA ASN A 91 -13.19 18.36 -26.46
C ASN A 91 -13.48 17.01 -27.15
N ASP A 92 -13.78 15.98 -26.36
CA ASP A 92 -14.05 14.61 -26.81
C ASP A 92 -12.88 13.92 -27.53
N THR A 93 -11.72 14.55 -27.63
CA THR A 93 -10.50 13.98 -28.19
C THR A 93 -9.66 13.34 -27.10
N ALA A 94 -9.34 12.05 -27.23
CA ALA A 94 -8.44 11.38 -26.31
C ALA A 94 -7.02 11.93 -26.46
N LEU A 95 -6.43 12.35 -25.35
CA LEU A 95 -5.03 12.77 -25.27
C LEU A 95 -4.15 11.56 -25.02
N PHE A 96 -4.42 10.86 -23.92
CA PHE A 96 -3.75 9.61 -23.58
C PHE A 96 -4.68 8.68 -22.84
N LEU A 97 -4.33 7.41 -22.88
CA LEU A 97 -4.86 6.36 -21.99
C LEU A 97 -3.67 5.65 -21.36
N VAL A 98 -3.77 5.35 -20.08
CA VAL A 98 -2.81 4.52 -19.38
C VAL A 98 -3.56 3.51 -18.54
N ASP A 99 -3.11 2.25 -18.58
CA ASP A 99 -3.61 1.17 -17.76
C ASP A 99 -2.42 0.45 -17.14
N LEU A 100 -2.43 0.33 -15.82
CA LEU A 100 -1.36 -0.28 -15.03
C LEU A 100 -1.94 -1.31 -14.09
N THR A 101 -1.48 -2.55 -14.19
CA THR A 101 -1.61 -3.56 -13.14
C THR A 101 -0.29 -3.66 -12.40
N TYR A 102 -0.24 -3.12 -11.19
CA TYR A 102 0.90 -3.22 -10.29
C TYR A 102 0.61 -4.26 -9.22
N ALA A 103 1.55 -5.14 -8.94
CA ALA A 103 1.34 -6.24 -8.01
C ALA A 103 2.39 -6.29 -6.90
N GLY A 104 1.99 -6.87 -5.77
CA GLY A 104 2.87 -7.19 -4.66
C GLY A 104 2.61 -8.59 -4.13
N LEU A 105 3.69 -9.33 -3.86
CA LEU A 105 3.65 -10.56 -3.08
C LEU A 105 3.78 -10.20 -1.62
N VAL A 106 2.76 -10.51 -0.82
CA VAL A 106 2.69 -10.09 0.57
C VAL A 106 2.28 -11.23 1.51
N SER A 107 2.65 -11.13 2.79
CA SER A 107 2.18 -12.03 3.85
C SER A 107 1.70 -11.22 5.05
N PRO A 108 0.50 -11.48 5.58
CA PRO A 108 0.05 -10.92 6.86
C PRO A 108 0.78 -11.62 8.02
N GLN A 109 1.13 -10.85 9.06
CA GLN A 109 1.72 -11.35 10.29
C GLN A 109 0.95 -10.82 11.50
N GLY A 110 0.78 -11.66 12.51
CA GLY A 110 0.11 -11.26 13.77
C GLY A 110 -1.36 -10.85 13.61
N THR A 111 -2.02 -11.33 12.57
CA THR A 111 -3.40 -10.95 12.22
C THR A 111 -4.31 -12.16 12.37
N PRO A 112 -5.45 -12.04 13.09
CA PRO A 112 -6.48 -13.07 13.15
C PRO A 112 -7.07 -13.35 11.75
N ASP A 113 -7.48 -14.60 11.50
CA ASP A 113 -7.95 -15.06 10.18
C ASP A 113 -9.13 -14.26 9.64
N ASP A 114 -10.04 -13.83 10.50
CA ASP A 114 -11.22 -13.03 10.15
C ASP A 114 -10.88 -11.59 9.71
N GLU A 115 -9.70 -11.09 10.08
CA GLU A 115 -9.23 -9.75 9.73
C GLU A 115 -8.24 -9.73 8.56
N ILE A 116 -7.71 -10.89 8.14
CA ILE A 116 -6.69 -10.98 7.09
C ILE A 116 -7.17 -10.33 5.79
N ASN A 117 -8.42 -10.60 5.37
CA ASN A 117 -8.94 -10.07 4.12
C ASN A 117 -9.00 -8.53 4.13
N ALA A 118 -9.47 -7.92 5.21
CA ALA A 118 -9.51 -6.47 5.34
C ALA A 118 -8.09 -5.87 5.34
N LEU A 119 -7.16 -6.48 6.09
CA LEU A 119 -5.77 -6.04 6.14
C LEU A 119 -5.13 -6.08 4.75
N ILE A 120 -5.26 -7.17 4.01
CA ILE A 120 -4.71 -7.37 2.66
C ILE A 120 -5.32 -6.38 1.67
N MET A 121 -6.63 -6.17 1.70
CA MET A 121 -7.34 -5.32 0.73
C MET A 121 -7.20 -3.81 1.02
N ILE A 122 -6.73 -3.42 2.20
CA ILE A 122 -6.57 -2.02 2.60
C ILE A 122 -5.09 -1.65 2.71
N GLU A 123 -4.31 -2.38 3.52
CA GLU A 123 -2.94 -1.97 3.83
C GLU A 123 -1.95 -2.33 2.71
N ALA A 124 -2.11 -3.49 2.05
CA ALA A 124 -1.21 -3.84 0.96
C ALA A 124 -1.29 -2.83 -0.20
N PRO A 125 -2.48 -2.45 -0.73
CA PRO A 125 -2.54 -1.43 -1.77
C PRO A 125 -2.04 -0.06 -1.32
N ARG A 126 -2.16 0.31 -0.04
CA ARG A 126 -1.54 1.53 0.50
C ARG A 126 -0.01 1.52 0.34
N LEU A 127 0.61 0.36 0.56
CA LEU A 127 2.06 0.21 0.39
C LEU A 127 2.49 0.21 -1.08
N LEU A 128 1.65 -0.33 -1.98
CA LEU A 128 1.92 -0.41 -3.43
C LEU A 128 1.65 0.91 -4.15
N PHE A 129 0.67 1.69 -3.72
CA PHE A 129 0.17 2.86 -4.42
C PHE A 129 1.22 3.93 -4.74
N PRO A 130 2.17 4.29 -3.84
CA PRO A 130 3.19 5.28 -4.15
C PRO A 130 4.05 4.91 -5.37
N PHE A 131 4.35 3.63 -5.55
CA PHE A 131 5.13 3.12 -6.68
C PHE A 131 4.29 3.09 -7.96
N ALA A 132 3.07 2.58 -7.90
CA ALA A 132 2.15 2.56 -9.02
C ALA A 132 1.86 3.99 -9.53
N ARG A 133 1.62 4.94 -8.65
CA ARG A 133 1.43 6.35 -8.98
C ARG A 133 2.65 6.96 -9.68
N ALA A 134 3.86 6.63 -9.22
CA ALA A 134 5.09 7.12 -9.84
C ALA A 134 5.23 6.61 -11.28
N ILE A 135 4.91 5.34 -11.53
CA ILE A 135 4.94 4.75 -12.88
C ILE A 135 3.99 5.49 -13.83
N ILE A 136 2.76 5.76 -13.41
CA ILE A 136 1.79 6.52 -14.23
C ILE A 136 2.28 7.94 -14.51
N SER A 137 2.83 8.61 -13.49
CA SER A 137 3.40 9.95 -13.64
C SER A 137 4.56 9.97 -14.65
N ASP A 138 5.43 8.96 -14.61
CA ASP A 138 6.54 8.81 -15.54
C ASP A 138 6.05 8.50 -16.97
N CYS A 139 5.09 7.59 -17.14
CA CYS A 139 4.50 7.27 -18.44
C CYS A 139 3.89 8.50 -19.12
N THR A 140 3.12 9.30 -18.36
CA THR A 140 2.49 10.51 -18.92
C THR A 140 3.51 11.57 -19.31
N ARG A 141 4.56 11.76 -18.49
CA ARG A 141 5.68 12.63 -18.81
C ARG A 141 6.41 12.19 -20.09
N ASP A 142 6.74 10.91 -20.17
CA ASP A 142 7.47 10.35 -21.30
C ASP A 142 6.59 10.27 -22.56
N GLY A 143 5.27 10.26 -22.39
CA GLY A 143 4.28 10.44 -23.46
C GLY A 143 4.15 11.87 -23.98
N GLY A 144 4.89 12.83 -23.40
CA GLY A 144 4.91 14.24 -23.83
C GLY A 144 3.86 15.13 -23.15
N PHE A 145 3.22 14.66 -22.07
CA PHE A 145 2.23 15.40 -21.31
C PHE A 145 2.78 15.89 -19.97
N MET A 146 2.02 16.73 -19.28
CA MET A 146 2.30 17.03 -17.87
C MET A 146 2.19 15.75 -17.05
N PRO A 147 3.13 15.51 -16.10
CA PRO A 147 3.05 14.33 -15.23
C PRO A 147 1.71 14.24 -14.49
N LEU A 148 1.00 13.12 -14.63
CA LEU A 148 -0.25 12.90 -13.93
C LEU A 148 0.02 12.56 -12.46
N ASN A 149 -0.38 13.45 -11.56
CA ASN A 149 -0.25 13.26 -10.12
C ASN A 149 -1.59 12.81 -9.53
N ILE A 150 -1.76 11.50 -9.34
CA ILE A 150 -2.96 10.93 -8.72
C ILE A 150 -2.95 11.26 -7.22
N GLN A 151 -4.06 11.80 -6.72
CA GLN A 151 -4.22 12.08 -5.29
C GLN A 151 -4.24 10.78 -4.46
N PRO A 152 -3.89 10.85 -3.17
CA PRO A 152 -3.98 9.69 -2.29
C PRO A 152 -5.39 9.07 -2.32
N VAL A 153 -5.44 7.73 -2.39
CA VAL A 153 -6.68 6.95 -2.48
C VAL A 153 -7.09 6.49 -1.09
N ASP A 154 -8.38 6.61 -0.77
CA ASP A 154 -8.96 5.99 0.42
C ASP A 154 -9.29 4.51 0.14
N PHE A 155 -8.36 3.62 0.47
CA PHE A 155 -8.53 2.18 0.26
C PHE A 155 -9.57 1.54 1.19
N VAL A 156 -9.94 2.20 2.30
CA VAL A 156 -11.06 1.75 3.12
C VAL A 156 -12.37 1.94 2.36
N ALA A 157 -12.55 3.10 1.74
CA ALA A 157 -13.72 3.37 0.92
C ALA A 157 -13.79 2.45 -0.31
N VAL A 158 -12.66 2.19 -0.98
CA VAL A 158 -12.57 1.22 -2.10
C VAL A 158 -12.98 -0.18 -1.64
N TYR A 159 -12.48 -0.66 -0.51
CA TYR A 159 -12.83 -1.96 0.04
C TYR A 159 -14.33 -2.08 0.36
N GLN A 160 -14.89 -1.07 1.04
CA GLN A 160 -16.32 -1.04 1.37
C GLN A 160 -17.20 -1.04 0.11
N HIS A 161 -16.82 -0.28 -0.91
CA HIS A 161 -17.52 -0.24 -2.20
C HIS A 161 -17.51 -1.62 -2.88
N ASN A 162 -16.38 -2.29 -2.91
CA ASN A 162 -16.23 -3.63 -3.48
C ASN A 162 -17.11 -4.66 -2.74
N LEU A 163 -17.15 -4.60 -1.40
CA LEU A 163 -18.03 -5.47 -0.61
C LEU A 163 -19.51 -5.23 -0.95
N ALA A 164 -19.94 -3.97 -1.07
CA ALA A 164 -21.31 -3.63 -1.42
C ALA A 164 -21.69 -4.14 -2.83
N GLN A 165 -20.80 -4.03 -3.80
CA GLN A 165 -21.02 -4.57 -5.15
C GLN A 165 -21.13 -6.09 -5.16
N GLN A 166 -20.28 -6.80 -4.41
CA GLN A 166 -20.34 -8.26 -4.30
C GLN A 166 -21.65 -8.72 -3.65
N ALA A 167 -22.11 -8.05 -2.59
CA ALA A 167 -23.38 -8.33 -1.95
C ALA A 167 -24.58 -8.12 -2.90
N ALA A 168 -24.59 -7.04 -3.67
CA ALA A 168 -25.61 -6.76 -4.67
C ALA A 168 -25.65 -7.80 -5.80
N ALA A 169 -24.50 -8.27 -6.25
CA ALA A 169 -24.39 -9.30 -7.28
C ALA A 169 -24.93 -10.67 -6.82
N GLN A 170 -24.77 -11.01 -5.52
CA GLN A 170 -25.29 -12.24 -4.94
C GLN A 170 -26.81 -12.23 -4.72
N THR A 171 -27.41 -11.04 -4.57
CA THR A 171 -28.87 -10.89 -4.35
C THR A 171 -29.67 -11.01 -5.66
N ASN A 172 -29.03 -10.83 -6.81
CA ASN A 172 -29.66 -10.86 -8.15
C ASN A 172 -29.58 -12.23 -8.87
N ASN A 173 -29.10 -13.28 -8.17
CA ASN A 173 -28.96 -14.64 -8.67
C ASN A 173 -29.85 -15.62 -7.86
#